data_a5164aba9ad7e03809a83a6f0e3e85ab
#
_entry.id   a5164aba9ad7e03809a83a6f0e3e85ab
#
_cell.length_a   1.000
_cell.length_b   1.000
_cell.length_c   1.000
_cell.angle_alpha   90.00
_cell.angle_beta   90.00
_cell.angle_gamma   90.00
#
_symmetry.space_group_name_H-M   'P 1'
#
loop_
_entity.id
_entity.type
_entity.pdbx_description
1 polymer ?
#
loop_
_entity_poly.entity_id
_entity_poly.type
_entity_poly.pdbx_seq_one_letter_code
_entity_poly.pdbx_strand_id
1 'polypeptide(L)'
;MMKGIIWKAILLAAGCLILAMSGCDGLAAPASPRGIKVPVMASDSDSVFLLWQRPSSGDDVAFYNIYVNGNLAGSTKDPVDTYATLKIKKFQAENAGLCGDLLCFHSYKVTGLQPDCEYSFTVRAVGRNGAESGDSAVVTQRTHAAPVILKAVDFGAVGDGHTVNTTFLQQAVDALPAGGVLEIPQGIFLSGSIYLKSNMTLQLDEGAVLRESADPADLPLENNGRYAGLLNADGVENVRIVGTGTIDGNGWQMDAKHSRYMKARNKEIDGQYDPDHVLNIGIAAKTQTQARLDAGLDLKKAYNSRSTTVVFKHVHNLYIEGVIFCNPAMHMLSVADSNQVTLNNVNVRTYDANNGDGIDYSGQGLVIVNSVFDTGDDAINFSAGRGAEAAKKPPVRDIWLFNNYIGHGHGGIVLGSHTGSWIEELTAEDNVFDQTNISLRCKTGPTVGGGAREVIFRHNVAKDMKQQGVIFTTAYTDPNSVDAFDAAVPGQFHDILVADCRFDGTGKAAIEIEGLPEMPHKDIIFRNVQFTRTHENRIQYFQGGKFDQVTYDYTR
;
A
#
# COMPACT_ATOMS: atom_id res chain seq x y z
N MET A 1 -24.32 1.00 -13.42
CA MET A 1 -25.63 0.52 -12.91
C MET A 1 -25.60 -0.91 -12.36
N MET A 2 -24.90 -1.89 -12.95
CA MET A 2 -24.84 -3.27 -12.38
C MET A 2 -23.96 -3.41 -11.14
N LYS A 3 -22.89 -2.66 -10.99
CA LYS A 3 -21.98 -2.75 -9.81
C LYS A 3 -22.63 -2.21 -8.52
N GLY A 4 -23.43 -1.15 -8.60
CA GLY A 4 -24.16 -0.64 -7.43
C GLY A 4 -25.25 -1.58 -6.89
N ILE A 5 -25.69 -2.54 -7.70
CA ILE A 5 -26.65 -3.58 -7.27
C ILE A 5 -25.96 -4.64 -6.42
N ILE A 6 -24.70 -4.93 -6.69
CA ILE A 6 -23.88 -5.89 -5.92
C ILE A 6 -23.60 -5.34 -4.52
N TRP A 7 -23.35 -4.05 -4.40
CA TRP A 7 -23.12 -3.40 -3.10
C TRP A 7 -24.37 -3.44 -2.20
N LYS A 8 -25.53 -3.09 -2.77
CA LYS A 8 -26.81 -3.21 -2.05
C LYS A 8 -27.18 -4.66 -1.72
N ALA A 9 -26.78 -5.63 -2.55
CA ALA A 9 -26.98 -7.04 -2.26
C ALA A 9 -26.11 -7.55 -1.10
N ILE A 10 -24.89 -7.03 -0.94
CA ILE A 10 -24.02 -7.36 0.22
C ILE A 10 -24.60 -6.79 1.52
N LEU A 11 -25.20 -5.60 1.49
CA LEU A 11 -25.86 -4.99 2.64
C LEU A 11 -27.22 -5.64 2.96
N LEU A 12 -27.96 -6.14 1.96
CA LEU A 12 -29.28 -6.78 2.14
C LEU A 12 -29.17 -8.29 2.48
N ALA A 13 -28.15 -9.00 2.01
CA ALA A 13 -27.93 -10.41 2.35
C ALA A 13 -27.55 -10.62 3.82
N ALA A 14 -27.17 -9.57 4.55
CA ALA A 14 -26.91 -9.63 5.99
C ALA A 14 -28.18 -9.60 6.88
N GLY A 15 -29.37 -9.46 6.28
CA GLY A 15 -30.62 -9.27 7.03
C GLY A 15 -31.61 -10.44 7.08
N CYS A 16 -31.40 -11.51 6.33
CA CYS A 16 -32.31 -12.65 6.29
C CYS A 16 -31.56 -13.97 6.15
N LEU A 17 -31.20 -14.61 7.26
CA LEU A 17 -31.19 -16.05 7.46
C LEU A 17 -30.85 -16.39 8.92
N ILE A 18 -31.84 -16.26 9.80
CA ILE A 18 -31.89 -17.06 11.02
C ILE A 18 -33.16 -17.87 10.91
N LEU A 19 -33.06 -19.06 10.38
CA LEU A 19 -34.02 -20.13 10.66
C LEU A 19 -33.23 -21.42 10.88
N ALA A 20 -33.37 -21.90 12.09
CA ALA A 20 -32.75 -23.10 12.61
C ALA A 20 -32.94 -24.32 11.68
N MET A 21 -31.86 -24.98 11.35
CA MET A 21 -31.84 -26.43 11.15
C MET A 21 -30.78 -27.03 12.07
N SER A 22 -31.23 -27.49 13.20
CA SER A 22 -30.53 -28.53 13.96
C SER A 22 -30.64 -29.83 13.13
N GLY A 23 -29.61 -30.15 12.40
CA GLY A 23 -29.48 -31.40 11.67
C GLY A 23 -28.01 -31.66 11.44
N CYS A 24 -27.52 -32.82 11.80
CA CYS A 24 -26.17 -33.35 11.65
C CYS A 24 -25.28 -32.54 10.72
N ASP A 25 -24.38 -31.76 11.27
CA ASP A 25 -23.34 -31.04 10.52
C ASP A 25 -22.40 -32.11 9.92
N GLY A 26 -22.81 -32.66 8.81
CA GLY A 26 -21.91 -33.32 7.88
C GLY A 26 -20.97 -32.23 7.35
N LEU A 27 -19.68 -32.44 7.52
CA LEU A 27 -18.55 -31.62 7.17
C LEU A 27 -18.64 -31.11 5.71
N ALA A 28 -19.42 -30.07 5.47
CA ALA A 28 -19.55 -29.46 4.12
C ALA A 28 -18.22 -28.82 3.70
N ALA A 29 -17.84 -29.05 2.46
CA ALA A 29 -16.69 -28.34 1.87
C ALA A 29 -16.97 -26.84 1.76
N PRO A 30 -15.97 -25.98 1.89
CA PRO A 30 -16.15 -24.56 1.63
C PRO A 30 -16.60 -24.29 0.19
N ALA A 31 -17.17 -23.13 -0.06
CA ALA A 31 -17.44 -22.70 -1.43
C ALA A 31 -16.14 -22.45 -2.20
N SER A 32 -16.17 -22.56 -3.53
CA SER A 32 -15.00 -22.30 -4.37
C SER A 32 -14.52 -20.85 -4.27
N PRO A 33 -13.19 -20.60 -4.35
CA PRO A 33 -12.63 -19.26 -4.43
C PRO A 33 -13.16 -18.49 -5.65
N ARG A 34 -13.22 -17.17 -5.53
CA ARG A 34 -13.75 -16.30 -6.59
C ARG A 34 -12.69 -15.37 -7.11
N GLY A 35 -12.93 -14.80 -8.31
CA GLY A 35 -12.11 -13.72 -8.83
C GLY A 35 -10.64 -14.07 -8.97
N ILE A 36 -10.32 -15.36 -9.24
CA ILE A 36 -8.93 -15.73 -9.55
C ILE A 36 -8.46 -14.92 -10.76
N LYS A 37 -7.27 -14.34 -10.65
CA LYS A 37 -6.65 -13.56 -11.71
C LYS A 37 -5.13 -13.56 -11.63
N VAL A 38 -4.48 -13.29 -12.76
CA VAL A 38 -3.09 -12.86 -12.86
C VAL A 38 -3.12 -11.33 -12.99
N PRO A 39 -2.54 -10.56 -12.07
CA PRO A 39 -2.41 -9.11 -12.27
C PRO A 39 -1.63 -8.81 -13.56
N VAL A 40 -1.93 -7.67 -14.15
CA VAL A 40 -1.23 -7.25 -15.37
C VAL A 40 0.27 -7.15 -15.06
N MET A 41 1.11 -7.62 -15.96
CA MET A 41 2.58 -7.70 -15.83
C MET A 41 3.10 -8.63 -14.70
N ALA A 42 2.25 -9.43 -14.06
CA ALA A 42 2.61 -10.34 -12.98
C ALA A 42 2.99 -11.75 -13.46
N SER A 43 3.43 -11.88 -14.68
CA SER A 43 4.01 -13.10 -15.26
C SER A 43 5.41 -12.85 -15.81
N ASP A 44 6.23 -13.89 -15.82
CA ASP A 44 7.58 -13.89 -16.32
C ASP A 44 7.77 -15.00 -17.36
N SER A 45 9.00 -15.24 -17.78
CA SER A 45 9.34 -16.38 -18.65
C SER A 45 9.23 -17.73 -17.94
N ASP A 46 9.28 -17.77 -16.61
CA ASP A 46 9.29 -18.99 -15.80
C ASP A 46 8.31 -18.98 -14.63
N SER A 47 7.53 -17.92 -14.48
CA SER A 47 6.64 -17.75 -13.32
C SER A 47 5.36 -16.98 -13.61
N VAL A 48 4.32 -17.26 -12.81
CA VAL A 48 3.02 -16.55 -12.84
C VAL A 48 2.58 -16.32 -11.40
N PHE A 49 2.24 -15.06 -11.07
CA PHE A 49 1.66 -14.71 -9.79
C PHE A 49 0.13 -14.68 -9.86
N LEU A 50 -0.51 -15.43 -8.98
CA LEU A 50 -1.95 -15.59 -8.89
C LEU A 50 -2.47 -14.93 -7.62
N LEU A 51 -3.66 -14.35 -7.71
CA LEU A 51 -4.44 -13.92 -6.57
C LEU A 51 -5.93 -14.25 -6.77
N TRP A 52 -6.67 -14.39 -5.67
CA TRP A 52 -8.09 -14.72 -5.68
C TRP A 52 -8.79 -14.15 -4.45
N GLN A 53 -10.10 -14.00 -4.54
CA GLN A 53 -10.94 -13.56 -3.43
C GLN A 53 -11.39 -14.75 -2.59
N ARG A 54 -11.59 -14.52 -1.29
CA ARG A 54 -12.23 -15.49 -0.41
C ARG A 54 -13.61 -15.92 -0.97
N PRO A 55 -14.09 -17.13 -0.68
CA PRO A 55 -15.46 -17.54 -0.99
C PRO A 55 -16.49 -16.59 -0.38
N SER A 56 -17.70 -16.52 -1.00
CA SER A 56 -18.76 -15.60 -0.55
C SER A 56 -19.42 -16.00 0.79
N SER A 57 -19.32 -17.25 1.17
CA SER A 57 -20.02 -17.84 2.32
C SER A 57 -19.06 -18.35 3.39
N GLY A 58 -17.82 -17.86 3.46
CA GLY A 58 -17.00 -18.69 4.20
C GLY A 58 -15.84 -18.14 4.99
N ASP A 59 -16.11 -18.09 6.25
CA ASP A 59 -15.11 -17.91 7.28
C ASP A 59 -14.40 -19.23 7.67
N ASP A 60 -14.76 -20.36 7.06
CA ASP A 60 -14.23 -21.70 7.38
C ASP A 60 -13.12 -22.18 6.44
N VAL A 61 -12.43 -21.26 5.78
CA VAL A 61 -11.28 -21.61 4.96
C VAL A 61 -10.02 -21.60 5.81
N ALA A 62 -9.31 -22.74 5.81
CA ALA A 62 -8.02 -22.89 6.47
C ALA A 62 -6.86 -22.45 5.54
N PHE A 63 -6.92 -22.89 4.28
CA PHE A 63 -5.91 -22.59 3.26
C PHE A 63 -6.44 -22.88 1.85
N TYR A 64 -5.62 -22.70 0.84
CA TYR A 64 -5.96 -22.98 -0.56
C TYR A 64 -4.94 -23.90 -1.21
N ASN A 65 -5.41 -24.76 -2.11
CA ASN A 65 -4.59 -25.55 -3.02
C ASN A 65 -4.62 -24.95 -4.42
N ILE A 66 -3.46 -24.90 -5.07
CA ILE A 66 -3.26 -24.31 -6.39
C ILE A 66 -2.97 -25.42 -7.40
N TYR A 67 -3.70 -25.41 -8.51
CA TYR A 67 -3.58 -26.40 -9.58
C TYR A 67 -3.11 -25.74 -10.87
N VAL A 68 -2.14 -26.39 -11.53
CA VAL A 68 -1.62 -25.99 -12.85
C VAL A 68 -1.91 -27.14 -13.82
N ASN A 69 -2.62 -26.84 -14.90
CA ASN A 69 -3.07 -27.86 -15.88
C ASN A 69 -3.73 -29.08 -15.21
N GLY A 70 -4.53 -28.83 -14.15
CA GLY A 70 -5.22 -29.84 -13.38
C GLY A 70 -4.39 -30.63 -12.36
N ASN A 71 -3.09 -30.36 -12.23
CA ASN A 71 -2.20 -31.00 -11.27
C ASN A 71 -1.92 -30.06 -10.09
N LEU A 72 -1.89 -30.61 -8.87
CA LEU A 72 -1.55 -29.85 -7.66
C LEU A 72 -0.12 -29.30 -7.78
N ALA A 73 0.03 -27.99 -7.77
CA ALA A 73 1.31 -27.29 -7.88
C ALA A 73 1.78 -26.71 -6.55
N GLY A 74 0.86 -26.42 -5.62
CA GLY A 74 1.23 -25.84 -4.34
C GLY A 74 0.03 -25.60 -3.42
N SER A 75 0.32 -25.02 -2.26
CA SER A 75 -0.69 -24.74 -1.23
C SER A 75 -0.31 -23.49 -0.43
N THR A 76 -1.31 -22.73 0.03
CA THR A 76 -1.09 -21.64 1.00
C THR A 76 -1.11 -22.13 2.45
N LYS A 77 -1.17 -23.45 2.70
CA LYS A 77 -1.01 -24.03 4.03
C LYS A 77 0.34 -23.66 4.64
N ASP A 78 1.39 -23.71 3.81
CA ASP A 78 2.72 -23.21 4.10
C ASP A 78 3.02 -22.11 3.06
N PRO A 79 2.55 -20.89 3.29
CA PRO A 79 2.70 -19.82 2.31
C PRO A 79 4.18 -19.51 2.05
N VAL A 80 4.49 -19.23 0.81
CA VAL A 80 5.84 -18.83 0.39
C VAL A 80 6.33 -17.65 1.22
N ASP A 81 7.58 -17.68 1.64
CA ASP A 81 8.18 -16.62 2.43
C ASP A 81 8.29 -15.32 1.61
N THR A 82 7.54 -14.33 2.01
CA THR A 82 7.60 -12.94 1.54
C THR A 82 7.96 -12.04 2.71
N TYR A 83 8.24 -10.77 2.46
CA TYR A 83 8.50 -9.83 3.55
C TYR A 83 7.34 -9.79 4.55
N ALA A 84 6.10 -9.78 4.05
CA ALA A 84 4.92 -9.72 4.91
C ALA A 84 4.61 -11.08 5.55
N THR A 85 4.66 -12.20 4.83
CA THR A 85 4.32 -13.50 5.40
C THR A 85 5.22 -13.88 6.57
N LEU A 86 6.52 -13.57 6.49
CA LEU A 86 7.46 -13.74 7.61
C LEU A 86 7.06 -12.91 8.84
N LYS A 87 6.69 -11.66 8.64
CA LYS A 87 6.23 -10.77 9.71
C LYS A 87 4.87 -11.21 10.28
N ILE A 88 3.92 -11.56 9.42
CA ILE A 88 2.58 -12.01 9.81
C ILE A 88 2.66 -13.33 10.59
N LYS A 89 3.40 -14.33 10.11
CA LYS A 89 3.62 -15.60 10.82
C LYS A 89 4.21 -15.37 12.21
N LYS A 90 5.23 -14.51 12.31
CA LYS A 90 5.82 -14.15 13.59
C LYS A 90 4.80 -13.47 14.50
N PHE A 91 4.07 -12.47 14.00
CA PHE A 91 3.03 -11.76 14.73
C PHE A 91 1.93 -12.71 15.22
N GLN A 92 1.46 -13.63 14.37
CA GLN A 92 0.47 -14.66 14.75
C GLN A 92 0.98 -15.57 15.86
N ALA A 93 2.23 -16.01 15.80
CA ALA A 93 2.82 -16.86 16.83
C ALA A 93 2.91 -16.14 18.18
N GLU A 94 3.28 -14.86 18.19
CA GLU A 94 3.39 -14.02 19.39
C GLU A 94 2.03 -13.55 19.93
N ASN A 95 0.99 -13.51 19.09
CA ASN A 95 -0.34 -12.97 19.39
C ASN A 95 -1.47 -13.93 19.00
N ALA A 96 -1.30 -15.23 19.25
CA ALA A 96 -2.25 -16.25 18.83
C ALA A 96 -3.69 -16.01 19.34
N GLY A 97 -3.84 -15.52 20.59
CA GLY A 97 -5.15 -15.19 21.16
C GLY A 97 -5.85 -14.01 20.47
N LEU A 98 -5.09 -13.06 19.94
CA LEU A 98 -5.61 -11.92 19.17
C LEU A 98 -5.95 -12.34 17.73
N CYS A 99 -5.03 -13.02 17.07
CA CYS A 99 -5.20 -13.38 15.65
C CYS A 99 -6.25 -14.50 15.49
N GLY A 100 -6.23 -15.52 16.35
CA GLY A 100 -7.05 -16.71 16.14
C GLY A 100 -6.86 -17.24 14.71
N ASP A 101 -7.98 -17.53 14.06
CA ASP A 101 -8.04 -18.03 12.68
C ASP A 101 -8.47 -16.95 11.67
N LEU A 102 -8.28 -15.67 11.99
CA LEU A 102 -8.84 -14.58 11.22
C LEU A 102 -8.14 -14.39 9.86
N LEU A 103 -6.80 -14.46 9.86
CA LEU A 103 -5.98 -14.14 8.68
C LEU A 103 -5.85 -15.35 7.75
N CYS A 104 -5.98 -15.11 6.45
CA CYS A 104 -5.86 -16.12 5.41
C CYS A 104 -5.01 -15.59 4.24
N PHE A 105 -4.12 -16.43 3.70
CA PHE A 105 -3.31 -16.07 2.54
C PHE A 105 -4.01 -16.48 1.26
N HIS A 106 -4.22 -15.55 0.33
CA HIS A 106 -4.94 -15.80 -0.91
C HIS A 106 -4.23 -15.25 -2.16
N SER A 107 -2.93 -15.51 -2.20
CA SER A 107 -2.07 -15.31 -3.36
C SER A 107 -1.02 -16.43 -3.44
N TYR A 108 -0.51 -16.70 -4.64
CA TYR A 108 0.54 -17.69 -4.85
C TYR A 108 1.35 -17.41 -6.10
N LYS A 109 2.68 -17.54 -6.04
CA LYS A 109 3.55 -17.47 -7.21
C LYS A 109 3.92 -18.89 -7.65
N VAL A 110 3.44 -19.28 -8.81
CA VAL A 110 3.85 -20.52 -9.47
C VAL A 110 5.17 -20.25 -10.19
N THR A 111 6.17 -21.09 -9.96
CA THR A 111 7.52 -20.98 -10.55
C THR A 111 7.90 -22.25 -11.28
N GLY A 112 9.01 -22.23 -12.05
CA GLY A 112 9.50 -23.41 -12.79
C GLY A 112 8.70 -23.70 -14.06
N LEU A 113 7.98 -22.74 -14.57
CA LEU A 113 7.25 -22.83 -15.84
C LEU A 113 8.22 -22.70 -17.02
N GLN A 114 7.80 -23.18 -18.19
CA GLN A 114 8.59 -23.03 -19.43
C GLN A 114 8.25 -21.70 -20.12
N PRO A 115 9.22 -21.03 -20.73
CA PRO A 115 9.00 -19.82 -21.51
C PRO A 115 8.05 -20.05 -22.71
N ASP A 116 7.28 -19.02 -23.04
CA ASP A 116 6.36 -18.99 -24.18
C ASP A 116 5.35 -20.15 -24.22
N CYS A 117 4.95 -20.65 -23.04
CA CYS A 117 3.98 -21.73 -22.87
C CYS A 117 2.69 -21.26 -22.20
N GLU A 118 1.56 -21.81 -22.64
CA GLU A 118 0.26 -21.52 -22.05
C GLU A 118 -0.05 -22.49 -20.91
N TYR A 119 -0.53 -21.96 -19.79
CA TYR A 119 -0.93 -22.72 -18.61
C TYR A 119 -2.32 -22.34 -18.16
N SER A 120 -3.06 -23.31 -17.64
CA SER A 120 -4.35 -23.10 -16.98
C SER A 120 -4.19 -23.24 -15.47
N PHE A 121 -4.83 -22.36 -14.71
CA PHE A 121 -4.75 -22.30 -13.26
C PHE A 121 -6.15 -22.36 -12.65
N THR A 122 -6.31 -23.17 -11.60
CA THR A 122 -7.47 -23.17 -10.71
C THR A 122 -7.02 -23.21 -9.25
N VAL A 123 -7.89 -22.76 -8.36
CA VAL A 123 -7.67 -22.75 -6.92
C VAL A 123 -8.85 -23.39 -6.21
N ARG A 124 -8.59 -24.19 -5.19
CA ARG A 124 -9.59 -24.77 -4.31
C ARG A 124 -9.38 -24.33 -2.88
N ALA A 125 -10.46 -24.03 -2.20
CA ALA A 125 -10.44 -23.74 -0.77
C ALA A 125 -10.47 -25.04 0.03
N VAL A 126 -9.69 -25.14 1.10
CA VAL A 126 -9.70 -26.24 2.04
C VAL A 126 -10.22 -25.74 3.38
N GLY A 127 -11.31 -26.34 3.86
CA GLY A 127 -11.91 -26.02 5.15
C GLY A 127 -11.09 -26.54 6.32
N ARG A 128 -11.34 -26.02 7.53
CA ARG A 128 -10.72 -26.53 8.78
C ARG A 128 -11.03 -27.99 9.06
N ASN A 129 -12.11 -28.49 8.52
CA ASN A 129 -12.49 -29.89 8.53
C ASN A 129 -11.70 -30.77 7.55
N GLY A 130 -10.81 -30.20 6.74
CA GLY A 130 -10.04 -30.87 5.71
C GLY A 130 -10.78 -31.11 4.39
N ALA A 131 -12.06 -30.73 4.27
CA ALA A 131 -12.80 -30.86 3.03
C ALA A 131 -12.37 -29.81 2.00
N GLU A 132 -12.18 -30.22 0.75
CA GLU A 132 -11.77 -29.36 -0.34
C GLU A 132 -12.96 -28.94 -1.21
N SER A 133 -13.01 -27.68 -1.61
CA SER A 133 -14.04 -27.15 -2.51
C SER A 133 -13.88 -27.66 -3.95
N GLY A 134 -14.86 -27.37 -4.79
CA GLY A 134 -14.67 -27.42 -6.25
C GLY A 134 -13.66 -26.39 -6.74
N ASP A 135 -13.28 -26.49 -8.01
CA ASP A 135 -12.40 -25.51 -8.66
C ASP A 135 -12.99 -24.10 -8.66
N SER A 136 -12.13 -23.11 -8.58
CA SER A 136 -12.44 -21.74 -9.00
C SER A 136 -12.75 -21.68 -10.51
N ALA A 137 -13.12 -20.51 -11.03
CA ALA A 137 -13.02 -20.25 -12.46
C ALA A 137 -11.59 -20.53 -12.94
N VAL A 138 -11.46 -21.00 -14.19
CA VAL A 138 -10.14 -21.22 -14.80
C VAL A 138 -9.58 -19.87 -15.28
N VAL A 139 -8.32 -19.62 -14.96
CA VAL A 139 -7.53 -18.53 -15.56
C VAL A 139 -6.46 -19.15 -16.45
N THR A 140 -6.27 -18.61 -17.64
CA THR A 140 -5.21 -19.00 -18.58
C THR A 140 -4.19 -17.88 -18.69
N GLN A 141 -2.92 -18.23 -18.65
CA GLN A 141 -1.80 -17.28 -18.82
C GLN A 141 -0.70 -17.93 -19.64
N ARG A 142 -0.21 -17.19 -20.63
CA ARG A 142 1.01 -17.54 -21.35
C ARG A 142 2.19 -16.88 -20.67
N THR A 143 3.25 -17.66 -20.36
CA THR A 143 4.53 -17.13 -19.89
C THR A 143 5.20 -16.32 -20.99
N HIS A 144 6.03 -15.36 -20.61
CA HIS A 144 6.76 -14.55 -21.57
C HIS A 144 7.87 -15.36 -22.24
N ALA A 145 8.26 -14.99 -23.45
CA ALA A 145 9.52 -15.45 -24.03
C ALA A 145 10.71 -14.95 -23.18
N ALA A 146 11.85 -15.64 -23.27
CA ALA A 146 13.06 -15.19 -22.59
C ALA A 146 13.44 -13.76 -23.04
N PRO A 147 13.60 -12.81 -22.12
CA PRO A 147 13.87 -11.42 -22.47
C PRO A 147 15.32 -11.19 -22.92
N VAL A 148 15.56 -10.09 -23.64
CA VAL A 148 16.91 -9.55 -23.83
C VAL A 148 17.32 -8.86 -22.52
N ILE A 149 18.48 -9.21 -21.99
CA ILE A 149 19.03 -8.64 -20.77
C ILE A 149 20.21 -7.73 -21.12
N LEU A 150 20.17 -6.47 -20.72
CA LEU A 150 21.30 -5.54 -20.75
C LEU A 150 21.76 -5.27 -19.31
N LYS A 151 23.06 -5.25 -19.09
CA LYS A 151 23.64 -4.98 -17.77
C LYS A 151 24.08 -3.52 -17.66
N ALA A 152 23.77 -2.86 -16.59
CA ALA A 152 24.16 -1.47 -16.35
C ALA A 152 25.69 -1.25 -16.46
N VAL A 153 26.47 -2.22 -15.99
CA VAL A 153 27.94 -2.17 -16.02
C VAL A 153 28.52 -2.20 -17.45
N ASP A 154 27.81 -2.79 -18.42
CA ASP A 154 28.22 -2.81 -19.83
C ASP A 154 28.13 -1.41 -20.48
N PHE A 155 27.38 -0.51 -19.87
CA PHE A 155 27.27 0.91 -20.27
C PHE A 155 28.25 1.82 -19.51
N GLY A 156 29.07 1.26 -18.62
CA GLY A 156 30.06 2.00 -17.84
C GLY A 156 29.60 2.37 -16.43
N ALA A 157 28.43 1.88 -15.97
CA ALA A 157 28.00 2.12 -14.60
C ALA A 157 28.90 1.39 -13.59
N VAL A 158 29.22 2.05 -12.48
CA VAL A 158 30.15 1.57 -11.45
C VAL A 158 29.44 1.53 -10.11
N GLY A 159 29.39 0.35 -9.48
CA GLY A 159 28.72 0.11 -8.20
C GLY A 159 29.60 0.35 -6.97
N ASP A 160 30.38 1.44 -6.95
CA ASP A 160 31.35 1.77 -5.90
C ASP A 160 30.80 2.67 -4.77
N GLY A 161 29.57 3.17 -4.92
CA GLY A 161 28.91 4.09 -3.99
C GLY A 161 29.36 5.55 -4.08
N HIS A 162 30.22 5.90 -5.02
CA HIS A 162 30.81 7.24 -5.18
C HIS A 162 30.64 7.80 -6.59
N THR A 163 30.80 6.97 -7.61
CA THR A 163 30.63 7.37 -9.01
C THR A 163 29.17 7.66 -9.32
N VAL A 164 28.89 8.87 -9.83
CA VAL A 164 27.54 9.24 -10.28
C VAL A 164 27.26 8.58 -11.63
N ASN A 165 26.28 7.71 -11.67
CA ASN A 165 25.99 6.82 -12.81
C ASN A 165 24.83 7.29 -13.70
N THR A 166 24.27 8.48 -13.49
CA THR A 166 23.03 8.96 -14.14
C THR A 166 23.09 8.76 -15.66
N THR A 167 24.16 9.22 -16.30
CA THR A 167 24.32 9.13 -17.76
C THR A 167 24.39 7.68 -18.24
N PHE A 168 25.14 6.83 -17.55
CA PHE A 168 25.32 5.43 -17.94
C PHE A 168 24.03 4.62 -17.79
N LEU A 169 23.31 4.85 -16.69
CA LEU A 169 22.04 4.19 -16.42
C LEU A 169 20.95 4.66 -17.39
N GLN A 170 20.90 5.96 -17.71
CA GLN A 170 19.95 6.47 -18.71
C GLN A 170 20.23 5.93 -20.10
N GLN A 171 21.51 5.86 -20.52
CA GLN A 171 21.90 5.23 -21.79
C GLN A 171 21.48 3.76 -21.85
N ALA A 172 21.63 3.01 -20.75
CA ALA A 172 21.19 1.63 -20.68
C ALA A 172 19.66 1.50 -20.80
N VAL A 173 18.89 2.36 -20.12
CA VAL A 173 17.43 2.44 -20.28
C VAL A 173 17.06 2.74 -21.73
N ASP A 174 17.71 3.74 -22.36
CA ASP A 174 17.39 4.17 -23.72
C ASP A 174 17.70 3.08 -24.76
N ALA A 175 18.76 2.31 -24.56
CA ALA A 175 19.18 1.23 -25.46
C ALA A 175 18.32 -0.05 -25.34
N LEU A 176 17.56 -0.20 -24.27
CA LEU A 176 16.79 -1.42 -23.98
C LEU A 176 15.72 -1.64 -25.06
N PRO A 177 15.62 -2.85 -25.69
CA PRO A 177 14.50 -3.14 -26.59
C PRO A 177 13.18 -3.28 -25.81
N ALA A 178 12.05 -3.15 -26.49
CA ALA A 178 10.74 -3.39 -25.88
C ALA A 178 10.67 -4.82 -25.31
N GLY A 179 10.23 -4.96 -24.07
CA GLY A 179 10.20 -6.22 -23.32
C GLY A 179 11.56 -6.64 -22.74
N GLY A 180 12.60 -5.80 -22.90
CA GLY A 180 13.93 -6.07 -22.34
C GLY A 180 14.03 -5.82 -20.85
N VAL A 181 15.08 -6.37 -20.24
CA VAL A 181 15.45 -6.26 -18.84
C VAL A 181 16.75 -5.48 -18.70
N LEU A 182 16.73 -4.40 -17.91
CA LEU A 182 17.95 -3.76 -17.43
C LEU A 182 18.33 -4.34 -16.07
N GLU A 183 19.42 -5.05 -16.01
CA GLU A 183 19.98 -5.65 -14.80
C GLU A 183 20.93 -4.66 -14.10
N ILE A 184 20.65 -4.38 -12.84
CA ILE A 184 21.55 -3.67 -11.91
C ILE A 184 22.16 -4.73 -11.01
N PRO A 185 23.45 -5.10 -11.19
CA PRO A 185 24.08 -6.14 -10.40
C PRO A 185 24.43 -5.67 -8.99
N GLN A 186 24.94 -6.58 -8.15
CA GLN A 186 25.42 -6.26 -6.81
C GLN A 186 26.38 -5.06 -6.82
N GLY A 187 26.18 -4.11 -5.90
CA GLY A 187 26.97 -2.88 -5.75
C GLY A 187 26.11 -1.70 -5.37
N ILE A 188 26.73 -0.55 -5.08
CA ILE A 188 26.02 0.69 -4.75
C ILE A 188 26.17 1.66 -5.93
N PHE A 189 25.11 1.82 -6.70
CA PHE A 189 25.05 2.70 -7.87
C PHE A 189 24.46 4.04 -7.48
N LEU A 190 25.31 5.03 -7.23
CA LEU A 190 24.89 6.40 -6.95
C LEU A 190 24.38 7.05 -8.23
N SER A 191 23.23 7.72 -8.21
CA SER A 191 22.65 8.34 -9.40
C SER A 191 21.80 9.57 -9.06
N GLY A 192 21.75 10.51 -9.99
CA GLY A 192 20.67 11.48 -10.09
C GLY A 192 19.42 10.88 -10.72
N SER A 193 18.59 11.72 -11.30
CA SER A 193 17.30 11.31 -11.85
C SER A 193 17.41 10.44 -13.10
N ILE A 194 16.74 9.28 -13.08
CA ILE A 194 16.59 8.34 -14.18
C ILE A 194 15.13 8.34 -14.64
N TYR A 195 14.91 8.32 -15.95
CA TYR A 195 13.58 8.30 -16.56
C TYR A 195 13.34 6.97 -17.25
N LEU A 196 12.35 6.20 -16.74
CA LEU A 196 11.97 4.91 -17.30
C LEU A 196 11.11 5.12 -18.56
N LYS A 197 11.08 4.10 -19.40
CA LYS A 197 10.28 4.09 -20.64
C LYS A 197 9.28 2.94 -20.68
N SER A 198 8.39 2.96 -21.65
CA SER A 198 7.41 1.89 -21.83
C SER A 198 8.04 0.54 -22.19
N ASN A 199 7.37 -0.54 -21.80
CA ASN A 199 7.71 -1.91 -22.16
C ASN A 199 9.10 -2.34 -21.69
N MET A 200 9.43 -2.07 -20.41
CA MET A 200 10.74 -2.44 -19.84
C MET A 200 10.62 -3.08 -18.45
N THR A 201 11.63 -3.81 -18.09
CA THR A 201 11.87 -4.29 -16.73
C THR A 201 13.17 -3.71 -16.19
N LEU A 202 13.12 -3.08 -15.01
CA LEU A 202 14.30 -2.76 -14.19
C LEU A 202 14.45 -3.89 -13.17
N GLN A 203 15.55 -4.62 -13.21
CA GLN A 203 15.86 -5.68 -12.27
C GLN A 203 17.01 -5.25 -11.36
N LEU A 204 16.77 -5.31 -10.04
CA LEU A 204 17.83 -5.08 -9.04
C LEU A 204 18.18 -6.42 -8.41
N ASP A 205 19.39 -6.89 -8.64
CA ASP A 205 19.89 -8.15 -8.10
C ASP A 205 20.08 -8.08 -6.58
N GLU A 206 20.28 -9.23 -5.96
CA GLU A 206 20.61 -9.30 -4.54
C GLU A 206 21.89 -8.50 -4.25
N GLY A 207 21.80 -7.59 -3.25
CA GLY A 207 22.89 -6.69 -2.90
C GLY A 207 23.10 -5.50 -3.84
N ALA A 208 22.26 -5.34 -4.87
CA ALA A 208 22.21 -4.10 -5.65
C ALA A 208 21.55 -2.98 -4.84
N VAL A 209 22.15 -1.80 -4.84
CA VAL A 209 21.58 -0.58 -4.24
C VAL A 209 21.63 0.52 -5.29
N LEU A 210 20.47 0.97 -5.74
CA LEU A 210 20.34 2.19 -6.53
C LEU A 210 20.07 3.33 -5.57
N ARG A 211 21.05 4.25 -5.44
CA ARG A 211 21.03 5.31 -4.42
C ARG A 211 20.93 6.69 -5.05
N GLU A 212 20.04 7.52 -4.50
CA GLU A 212 19.90 8.93 -4.89
C GLU A 212 21.16 9.73 -4.53
N SER A 213 21.62 10.58 -5.45
CA SER A 213 22.71 11.51 -5.18
C SER A 213 22.30 12.53 -4.12
N ALA A 214 23.20 12.82 -3.20
CA ALA A 214 23.02 13.89 -2.24
C ALA A 214 23.31 15.28 -2.80
N ASP A 215 23.89 15.38 -4.00
CA ASP A 215 24.12 16.66 -4.68
C ASP A 215 22.85 17.09 -5.41
N PRO A 216 22.21 18.21 -5.01
CA PRO A 216 21.03 18.73 -5.68
C PRO A 216 21.23 19.06 -7.17
N ALA A 217 22.47 19.26 -7.61
CA ALA A 217 22.79 19.52 -9.02
C ALA A 217 22.55 18.29 -9.92
N ASP A 218 22.54 17.08 -9.37
CA ASP A 218 22.26 15.84 -10.09
C ASP A 218 20.75 15.61 -10.30
N LEU A 219 19.90 16.41 -9.66
CA LEU A 219 18.44 16.27 -9.68
C LEU A 219 17.80 17.53 -10.31
N PRO A 220 17.11 17.41 -11.44
CA PRO A 220 16.44 18.57 -12.04
C PRO A 220 15.28 19.05 -11.15
N LEU A 221 15.02 20.37 -11.19
CA LEU A 221 13.82 20.94 -10.61
C LEU A 221 12.66 20.80 -11.58
N GLU A 222 11.55 20.25 -11.09
CA GLU A 222 10.30 20.18 -11.83
C GLU A 222 9.55 21.54 -11.80
N ASN A 223 8.53 21.68 -12.65
CA ASN A 223 7.71 22.89 -12.76
C ASN A 223 6.97 23.25 -11.44
N ASN A 224 6.74 22.28 -10.59
CA ASN A 224 6.13 22.49 -9.25
C ASN A 224 7.13 22.99 -8.19
N GLY A 225 8.42 23.18 -8.58
CA GLY A 225 9.49 23.65 -7.72
C GLY A 225 10.10 22.59 -6.79
N ARG A 226 9.73 21.32 -6.94
CA ARG A 226 10.35 20.18 -6.25
C ARG A 226 11.49 19.60 -7.08
N TYR A 227 12.43 18.95 -6.42
CA TYR A 227 13.41 18.11 -7.11
C TYR A 227 12.74 16.86 -7.69
N ALA A 228 13.14 16.46 -8.88
CA ALA A 228 12.75 15.20 -9.48
C ALA A 228 13.25 14.02 -8.62
N GLY A 229 12.59 12.89 -8.70
CA GLY A 229 12.98 11.69 -7.97
C GLY A 229 14.20 10.99 -8.58
N LEU A 230 14.71 9.99 -7.87
CA LEU A 230 15.71 9.07 -8.39
C LEU A 230 15.16 8.29 -9.60
N LEU A 231 13.95 7.73 -9.47
CA LEU A 231 13.25 7.06 -10.57
C LEU A 231 11.99 7.84 -10.96
N ASN A 232 11.88 8.14 -12.23
CA ASN A 232 10.77 8.90 -12.79
C ASN A 232 10.16 8.18 -14.00
N ALA A 233 8.83 8.29 -14.14
CA ALA A 233 8.11 7.85 -15.34
C ALA A 233 6.87 8.73 -15.53
N ASP A 234 6.59 9.15 -16.76
CA ASP A 234 5.39 9.93 -17.09
C ASP A 234 4.84 9.50 -18.45
N GLY A 235 3.56 9.13 -18.48
CA GLY A 235 2.87 8.70 -19.71
C GLY A 235 3.41 7.41 -20.31
N VAL A 236 3.96 6.49 -19.51
CA VAL A 236 4.52 5.21 -19.95
C VAL A 236 3.60 4.04 -19.59
N GLU A 237 3.81 2.91 -20.28
CA GLU A 237 3.05 1.69 -20.03
C GLU A 237 3.95 0.45 -19.93
N ASN A 238 3.42 -0.60 -19.28
CA ASN A 238 4.08 -1.91 -19.17
C ASN A 238 5.48 -1.81 -18.55
N VAL A 239 5.57 -1.26 -17.35
CA VAL A 239 6.81 -1.11 -16.60
C VAL A 239 6.84 -2.12 -15.45
N ARG A 240 7.97 -2.80 -15.31
CA ARG A 240 8.25 -3.68 -14.17
C ARG A 240 9.49 -3.21 -13.41
N ILE A 241 9.45 -3.32 -12.08
CA ILE A 241 10.62 -3.17 -11.20
C ILE A 241 10.67 -4.41 -10.32
N VAL A 242 11.68 -5.23 -10.49
CA VAL A 242 11.74 -6.56 -9.85
C VAL A 242 13.11 -6.84 -9.25
N GLY A 243 13.19 -7.91 -8.44
CA GLY A 243 14.42 -8.35 -7.81
C GLY A 243 14.39 -8.17 -6.30
N THR A 244 15.56 -8.33 -5.65
CA THR A 244 15.70 -8.26 -4.18
C THR A 244 16.63 -7.14 -3.73
N GLY A 245 17.03 -6.27 -4.66
CA GLY A 245 17.88 -5.11 -4.39
C GLY A 245 17.11 -3.97 -3.71
N THR A 246 17.79 -2.86 -3.54
CA THR A 246 17.33 -1.71 -2.77
C THR A 246 17.29 -0.43 -3.61
N ILE A 247 16.23 0.33 -3.50
CA ILE A 247 16.11 1.73 -3.96
C ILE A 247 16.20 2.61 -2.70
N ASP A 248 17.27 3.38 -2.61
CA ASP A 248 17.64 4.18 -1.43
C ASP A 248 17.61 5.67 -1.78
N GLY A 249 16.71 6.42 -1.17
CA GLY A 249 16.58 7.87 -1.38
C GLY A 249 17.66 8.69 -0.68
N ASN A 250 18.61 8.07 0.08
CA ASN A 250 19.74 8.74 0.73
C ASN A 250 19.34 10.00 1.52
N GLY A 251 18.12 10.03 2.04
CA GLY A 251 17.50 11.23 2.60
C GLY A 251 18.09 11.69 3.92
N TRP A 252 18.40 10.72 4.81
CA TRP A 252 18.71 10.97 6.22
C TRP A 252 19.89 10.16 6.72
N GLN A 253 20.53 10.65 7.76
CA GLN A 253 21.60 9.93 8.45
C GLN A 253 20.99 8.83 9.34
N MET A 254 21.16 7.58 8.94
CA MET A 254 20.57 6.40 9.57
C MET A 254 21.54 5.73 10.54
N ASP A 255 22.05 6.47 11.53
CA ASP A 255 22.95 5.92 12.55
C ASP A 255 22.23 5.69 13.90
N ALA A 256 22.88 4.94 14.80
CA ALA A 256 22.35 4.63 16.13
C ALA A 256 22.06 5.88 16.98
N LYS A 257 22.66 7.01 16.67
CA LYS A 257 22.45 8.27 17.40
C LYS A 257 21.16 8.96 16.97
N HIS A 258 20.74 8.82 15.73
CA HIS A 258 19.64 9.56 15.12
C HIS A 258 18.47 8.67 14.74
N SER A 259 18.69 7.36 14.49
CA SER A 259 17.65 6.43 14.09
C SER A 259 16.57 6.26 15.16
N ARG A 260 15.32 6.31 14.74
CA ARG A 260 14.16 6.03 15.58
C ARG A 260 14.03 4.55 15.94
N TYR A 261 14.56 3.65 15.12
CA TYR A 261 14.61 2.22 15.40
C TYR A 261 15.53 1.87 16.56
N MET A 262 16.61 2.64 16.73
CA MET A 262 17.67 2.35 17.70
C MET A 262 17.53 3.11 19.00
N LYS A 263 16.61 4.07 19.07
CA LYS A 263 16.32 4.84 20.28
C LYS A 263 14.86 4.71 20.67
N ALA A 264 14.62 4.52 21.98
CA ALA A 264 13.31 4.77 22.53
C ALA A 264 12.92 6.23 22.23
N ARG A 265 11.82 6.43 21.54
CA ARG A 265 11.33 7.76 21.15
C ARG A 265 10.92 8.55 22.38
N ASN A 266 11.66 9.60 22.71
CA ASN A 266 11.28 10.54 23.76
C ASN A 266 10.47 11.74 23.24
N LYS A 267 10.54 12.02 21.93
CA LYS A 267 9.70 13.01 21.23
C LYS A 267 9.41 12.47 19.85
N GLU A 268 8.17 12.46 19.48
CA GLU A 268 7.75 12.15 18.13
C GLU A 268 8.15 13.30 17.22
N ILE A 269 8.92 12.99 16.20
CA ILE A 269 8.93 13.78 14.99
C ILE A 269 7.68 13.29 14.25
N ASP A 270 6.65 14.09 14.24
CA ASP A 270 5.31 13.66 13.83
C ASP A 270 5.09 13.77 12.30
N GLY A 271 6.14 13.68 11.51
CA GLY A 271 6.07 13.74 10.04
C GLY A 271 5.75 15.12 9.48
N GLN A 272 5.55 16.10 10.34
CA GLN A 272 5.25 17.47 9.93
C GLN A 272 6.52 18.30 9.76
N TYR A 273 6.33 19.56 9.36
CA TYR A 273 7.40 20.49 9.17
C TYR A 273 8.33 20.58 10.40
N ASP A 274 9.53 20.04 10.28
CA ASP A 274 10.58 20.06 11.31
C ASP A 274 11.94 20.42 10.70
N PRO A 275 12.25 21.74 10.59
CA PRO A 275 13.50 22.20 10.00
C PRO A 275 14.74 21.75 10.77
N ASP A 276 14.67 21.68 12.10
CA ASP A 276 15.81 21.27 12.92
C ASP A 276 16.19 19.81 12.64
N HIS A 277 15.19 18.94 12.46
CA HIS A 277 15.42 17.56 12.08
C HIS A 277 16.06 17.47 10.68
N VAL A 278 15.50 18.15 9.68
CA VAL A 278 16.05 18.17 8.31
C VAL A 278 17.49 18.66 8.28
N LEU A 279 17.77 19.81 8.89
CA LEU A 279 19.08 20.46 8.81
C LEU A 279 20.15 19.79 9.67
N ASN A 280 19.76 19.05 10.68
CA ASN A 280 20.72 18.41 11.59
C ASN A 280 21.09 16.97 11.21
N ILE A 281 20.16 16.19 10.66
CA ILE A 281 20.40 14.77 10.36
C ILE A 281 20.11 14.35 8.91
N GLY A 282 19.60 15.26 8.08
CA GLY A 282 19.37 14.99 6.66
C GLY A 282 20.67 14.86 5.87
N ILE A 283 20.65 14.04 4.82
CA ILE A 283 21.69 13.99 3.77
C ILE A 283 21.09 14.66 2.53
N ALA A 284 20.44 13.93 1.63
CA ALA A 284 19.76 14.53 0.48
C ALA A 284 18.65 15.51 0.92
N ALA A 285 17.90 15.19 1.98
CA ALA A 285 16.91 16.11 2.54
C ALA A 285 17.51 17.45 2.97
N LYS A 286 18.71 17.44 3.58
CA LYS A 286 19.42 18.65 4.00
C LYS A 286 19.96 19.44 2.81
N THR A 287 20.70 18.80 1.92
CA THR A 287 21.36 19.48 0.80
C THR A 287 20.35 20.11 -0.16
N GLN A 288 19.26 19.42 -0.45
CA GLN A 288 18.16 19.93 -1.27
C GLN A 288 17.47 21.12 -0.59
N THR A 289 17.15 21.03 0.71
CA THR A 289 16.55 22.16 1.44
C THR A 289 17.49 23.36 1.46
N GLN A 290 18.79 23.17 1.73
CA GLN A 290 19.77 24.24 1.77
C GLN A 290 19.92 24.92 0.40
N ALA A 291 20.02 24.16 -0.68
CA ALA A 291 20.12 24.72 -2.03
C ALA A 291 18.90 25.61 -2.40
N ARG A 292 17.71 25.26 -1.89
CA ARG A 292 16.51 26.10 -2.11
C ARG A 292 16.50 27.35 -1.22
N LEU A 293 17.04 27.27 0.01
CA LEU A 293 17.27 28.45 0.85
C LEU A 293 18.27 29.40 0.21
N ASP A 294 19.38 28.88 -0.30
CA ASP A 294 20.40 29.65 -1.00
C ASP A 294 19.87 30.31 -2.29
N ALA A 295 18.86 29.69 -2.92
CA ALA A 295 18.10 30.26 -4.03
C ALA A 295 17.05 31.31 -3.62
N GLY A 296 16.96 31.64 -2.31
CA GLY A 296 16.10 32.71 -1.79
C GLY A 296 14.66 32.28 -1.44
N LEU A 297 14.34 30.97 -1.36
CA LEU A 297 13.04 30.52 -0.88
C LEU A 297 12.97 30.66 0.65
N ASP A 298 11.76 30.91 1.16
CA ASP A 298 11.51 30.77 2.60
C ASP A 298 11.68 29.29 3.03
N LEU A 299 11.91 29.09 4.32
CA LEU A 299 12.22 27.76 4.88
C LEU A 299 11.12 26.74 4.61
N LYS A 300 9.84 27.12 4.68
CA LYS A 300 8.71 26.22 4.41
C LYS A 300 8.70 25.73 2.96
N LYS A 301 8.91 26.64 2.01
CA LYS A 301 8.97 26.27 0.59
C LYS A 301 10.21 25.46 0.27
N ALA A 302 11.36 25.82 0.82
CA ALA A 302 12.60 25.08 0.66
C ALA A 302 12.46 23.64 1.20
N TYR A 303 11.90 23.50 2.38
CA TYR A 303 11.60 22.21 3.02
C TYR A 303 10.69 21.33 2.15
N ASN A 304 9.64 21.90 1.57
CA ASN A 304 8.68 21.18 0.72
C ASN A 304 9.17 20.95 -0.72
N SER A 305 10.39 21.41 -1.06
CA SER A 305 11.01 21.18 -2.37
C SER A 305 11.80 19.87 -2.46
N ARG A 306 11.91 19.13 -1.36
CA ARG A 306 12.64 17.84 -1.32
C ARG A 306 12.06 16.84 -2.33
N SER A 307 12.92 15.95 -2.85
CA SER A 307 12.55 14.89 -3.77
C SER A 307 11.65 13.84 -3.12
N THR A 308 10.71 13.32 -3.88
CA THR A 308 10.12 12.00 -3.67
C THR A 308 10.96 10.99 -4.44
N THR A 309 11.40 9.90 -3.81
CA THR A 309 12.40 9.01 -4.41
C THR A 309 11.94 8.36 -5.72
N VAL A 310 10.67 7.92 -5.79
CA VAL A 310 10.06 7.33 -6.99
C VAL A 310 8.83 8.13 -7.39
N VAL A 311 8.84 8.72 -8.59
CA VAL A 311 7.75 9.57 -9.09
C VAL A 311 7.22 9.01 -10.40
N PHE A 312 6.04 8.43 -10.37
CA PHE A 312 5.35 7.88 -11.52
C PHE A 312 4.03 8.61 -11.75
N LYS A 313 3.84 9.12 -12.96
CA LYS A 313 2.62 9.86 -13.36
C LYS A 313 2.07 9.25 -14.64
N HIS A 314 0.75 9.10 -14.72
CA HIS A 314 0.06 8.59 -15.92
C HIS A 314 0.63 7.24 -16.40
N VAL A 315 1.07 6.38 -15.46
CA VAL A 315 1.61 5.05 -15.80
C VAL A 315 0.48 4.05 -15.92
N HIS A 316 0.51 3.26 -16.97
CA HIS A 316 -0.44 2.18 -17.18
C HIS A 316 0.27 0.81 -17.14
N ASN A 317 -0.25 -0.13 -16.36
CA ASN A 317 0.36 -1.45 -16.14
C ASN A 317 1.75 -1.36 -15.46
N LEU A 318 1.76 -1.07 -14.16
CA LEU A 318 2.96 -1.08 -13.33
C LEU A 318 2.96 -2.31 -12.42
N TYR A 319 4.06 -3.05 -12.42
CA TYR A 319 4.29 -4.18 -11.52
C TYR A 319 5.61 -4.03 -10.78
N ILE A 320 5.55 -4.03 -9.44
CA ILE A 320 6.74 -3.95 -8.59
C ILE A 320 6.77 -5.18 -7.68
N GLU A 321 7.88 -5.92 -7.68
CA GLU A 321 8.02 -7.14 -6.88
C GLU A 321 9.41 -7.28 -6.24
N GLY A 322 9.43 -7.60 -4.94
CA GLY A 322 10.60 -8.04 -4.20
C GLY A 322 11.54 -6.94 -3.72
N VAL A 323 11.41 -5.74 -4.23
CA VAL A 323 12.34 -4.61 -4.02
C VAL A 323 12.16 -3.99 -2.62
N ILE A 324 13.29 -3.58 -2.03
CA ILE A 324 13.34 -2.79 -0.81
C ILE A 324 13.38 -1.30 -1.19
N PHE A 325 12.51 -0.52 -0.59
CA PHE A 325 12.50 0.94 -0.70
C PHE A 325 12.85 1.55 0.65
N CYS A 326 13.80 2.45 0.71
CA CYS A 326 14.21 3.02 1.99
C CYS A 326 14.69 4.47 1.88
N ASN A 327 14.63 5.14 3.03
CA ASN A 327 15.31 6.39 3.33
C ASN A 327 15.08 7.52 2.30
N PRO A 328 13.81 7.89 1.96
CA PRO A 328 13.53 8.97 1.04
C PRO A 328 13.91 10.33 1.64
N ALA A 329 14.18 11.33 0.81
CA ALA A 329 14.33 12.70 1.30
C ALA A 329 13.00 13.28 1.83
N MET A 330 11.88 12.90 1.21
CA MET A 330 10.50 13.25 1.59
C MET A 330 9.61 12.00 1.54
N HIS A 331 8.75 11.81 0.54
CA HIS A 331 7.95 10.59 0.34
C HIS A 331 8.75 9.52 -0.41
N MET A 332 8.35 8.25 -0.27
CA MET A 332 9.06 7.15 -0.95
C MET A 332 8.54 6.93 -2.38
N LEU A 333 7.25 6.64 -2.52
CA LEU A 333 6.62 6.40 -3.82
C LEU A 333 5.46 7.38 -4.02
N SER A 334 5.44 8.07 -5.15
CA SER A 334 4.28 8.81 -5.65
C SER A 334 3.86 8.18 -6.98
N VAL A 335 2.66 7.59 -7.01
CA VAL A 335 2.10 6.96 -8.20
C VAL A 335 0.78 7.65 -8.51
N ALA A 336 0.85 8.70 -9.33
CA ALA A 336 -0.25 9.63 -9.56
C ALA A 336 -0.95 9.39 -10.90
N ASP A 337 -2.28 9.52 -10.90
CA ASP A 337 -3.15 9.42 -12.10
C ASP A 337 -2.82 8.15 -12.94
N SER A 338 -2.50 7.03 -12.25
CA SER A 338 -1.96 5.80 -12.84
C SER A 338 -2.95 4.64 -12.71
N ASN A 339 -2.86 3.67 -13.63
CA ASN A 339 -3.85 2.59 -13.68
C ASN A 339 -3.20 1.21 -13.74
N GLN A 340 -3.88 0.21 -13.17
CA GLN A 340 -3.43 -1.19 -13.12
C GLN A 340 -2.04 -1.33 -12.50
N VAL A 341 -1.93 -0.92 -11.25
CA VAL A 341 -0.70 -0.94 -10.45
C VAL A 341 -0.73 -2.12 -9.49
N THR A 342 0.34 -2.89 -9.44
CA THR A 342 0.50 -3.97 -8.47
C THR A 342 1.84 -3.86 -7.76
N LEU A 343 1.80 -3.80 -6.42
CA LEU A 343 2.96 -3.97 -5.55
C LEU A 343 2.84 -5.33 -4.85
N ASN A 344 3.77 -6.23 -5.12
CA ASN A 344 3.83 -7.55 -4.53
C ASN A 344 5.16 -7.75 -3.79
N ASN A 345 5.11 -8.17 -2.53
CA ASN A 345 6.31 -8.49 -1.75
C ASN A 345 7.35 -7.35 -1.72
N VAL A 346 6.91 -6.09 -1.61
CA VAL A 346 7.81 -4.95 -1.41
C VAL A 346 8.05 -4.69 0.07
N ASN A 347 9.19 -4.07 0.40
CA ASN A 347 9.55 -3.72 1.77
C ASN A 347 9.90 -2.24 1.86
N VAL A 348 8.95 -1.43 2.33
CA VAL A 348 9.08 0.02 2.44
C VAL A 348 9.52 0.40 3.86
N ARG A 349 10.70 1.00 3.99
CA ARG A 349 11.35 1.36 5.25
C ARG A 349 11.64 2.85 5.31
N THR A 350 10.69 3.62 5.78
CA THR A 350 10.81 5.08 5.85
C THR A 350 10.62 5.63 7.27
N TYR A 351 10.58 4.76 8.29
CA TYR A 351 10.24 5.13 9.68
C TYR A 351 11.09 6.27 10.24
N ASP A 352 12.37 6.34 9.87
CA ASP A 352 13.27 7.40 10.33
C ASP A 352 13.23 8.67 9.48
N ALA A 353 12.52 8.65 8.35
CA ALA A 353 12.40 9.80 7.46
C ALA A 353 11.22 10.70 7.88
N ASN A 354 11.47 12.00 7.94
CA ASN A 354 10.42 12.99 8.18
C ASN A 354 9.61 13.21 6.89
N ASN A 355 8.27 13.16 6.95
CA ASN A 355 7.35 13.02 5.82
C ASN A 355 7.65 11.76 4.98
N GLY A 356 8.02 10.69 5.63
CA GLY A 356 8.35 9.44 4.99
C GLY A 356 7.11 8.60 4.69
N ASP A 357 6.20 9.11 3.86
CA ASP A 357 5.06 8.35 3.35
C ASP A 357 5.55 7.14 2.55
N GLY A 358 4.88 6.00 2.68
CA GLY A 358 5.25 4.81 1.96
C GLY A 358 4.88 4.89 0.49
N ILE A 359 3.59 5.03 0.22
CA ILE A 359 3.06 5.27 -1.13
C ILE A 359 1.91 6.27 -1.09
N ASP A 360 1.98 7.26 -1.97
CA ASP A 360 0.88 8.16 -2.33
C ASP A 360 0.32 7.75 -3.69
N TYR A 361 -0.94 7.32 -3.71
CA TYR A 361 -1.58 6.81 -4.92
C TYR A 361 -2.79 7.65 -5.33
N SER A 362 -2.89 7.89 -6.64
CA SER A 362 -4.13 8.28 -7.32
C SER A 362 -4.31 7.52 -8.62
N GLY A 363 -5.55 7.16 -8.97
CA GLY A 363 -5.84 6.42 -10.20
C GLY A 363 -6.85 5.28 -10.00
N GLN A 364 -6.78 4.27 -10.85
CA GLN A 364 -7.73 3.15 -10.87
C GLN A 364 -7.01 1.81 -11.00
N GLY A 365 -7.39 0.84 -10.16
CA GLY A 365 -6.83 -0.50 -10.21
C GLY A 365 -5.49 -0.61 -9.47
N LEU A 366 -5.51 -0.57 -8.13
CA LEU A 366 -4.34 -0.82 -7.29
C LEU A 366 -4.48 -2.13 -6.52
N VAL A 367 -3.45 -2.95 -6.56
CA VAL A 367 -3.26 -4.11 -5.68
C VAL A 367 -1.97 -3.94 -4.90
N ILE A 368 -2.03 -4.05 -3.56
CA ILE A 368 -0.85 -4.17 -2.71
C ILE A 368 -1.00 -5.44 -1.88
N VAL A 369 -0.05 -6.35 -2.02
CA VAL A 369 -0.11 -7.68 -1.41
C VAL A 369 1.27 -8.13 -0.91
N ASN A 370 1.30 -8.96 0.14
CA ASN A 370 2.51 -9.57 0.70
C ASN A 370 3.62 -8.57 1.08
N SER A 371 3.27 -7.32 1.32
CA SER A 371 4.20 -6.21 1.43
C SER A 371 4.32 -5.69 2.86
N VAL A 372 5.47 -5.14 3.19
CA VAL A 372 5.75 -4.53 4.50
C VAL A 372 5.89 -3.03 4.33
N PHE A 373 5.16 -2.29 5.16
CA PHE A 373 5.29 -0.84 5.29
C PHE A 373 5.65 -0.49 6.73
N ASP A 374 6.77 0.16 6.91
CA ASP A 374 7.26 0.64 8.20
C ASP A 374 7.71 2.10 8.03
N THR A 375 6.79 3.04 8.28
CA THR A 375 6.88 4.39 7.73
C THR A 375 7.00 5.48 8.80
N GLY A 376 7.52 6.62 8.38
CA GLY A 376 7.65 7.82 9.21
C GLY A 376 6.39 8.68 9.21
N ASP A 377 5.57 8.55 8.16
CA ASP A 377 4.28 9.21 8.01
C ASP A 377 3.24 8.18 7.52
N ASP A 378 2.30 8.52 6.65
CA ASP A 378 1.23 7.63 6.18
C ASP A 378 1.82 6.45 5.37
N ALA A 379 1.37 5.22 5.64
CA ALA A 379 1.96 4.03 5.01
C ALA A 379 1.44 3.81 3.58
N ILE A 380 0.12 3.72 3.41
CA ILE A 380 -0.56 3.58 2.11
C ILE A 380 -1.60 4.68 2.04
N ASN A 381 -1.28 5.75 1.32
CA ASN A 381 -2.09 6.96 1.23
C ASN A 381 -2.76 7.11 -0.13
N PHE A 382 -4.01 7.54 -0.14
CA PHE A 382 -4.82 7.83 -1.33
C PHE A 382 -5.13 9.30 -1.44
N SER A 383 -4.85 9.89 -2.60
CA SER A 383 -5.07 11.31 -2.88
C SER A 383 -5.97 11.47 -4.10
N ALA A 384 -7.16 12.02 -3.90
CA ALA A 384 -8.18 12.25 -4.93
C ALA A 384 -8.35 13.74 -5.28
N GLY A 385 -7.31 14.54 -5.06
CA GLY A 385 -7.35 15.97 -5.32
C GLY A 385 -8.25 16.76 -4.36
N ARG A 386 -8.45 18.05 -4.63
CA ARG A 386 -9.12 18.99 -3.73
C ARG A 386 -9.85 20.10 -4.49
N GLY A 387 -10.95 20.58 -3.89
CA GLY A 387 -11.74 21.68 -4.44
C GLY A 387 -12.57 21.33 -5.68
N ALA A 388 -13.13 22.34 -6.33
CA ALA A 388 -14.03 22.18 -7.46
C ALA A 388 -13.40 21.50 -8.69
N GLU A 389 -12.12 21.71 -8.92
CA GLU A 389 -11.43 21.06 -10.06
C GLU A 389 -11.25 19.56 -9.85
N ALA A 390 -10.99 19.11 -8.63
CA ALA A 390 -10.91 17.69 -8.35
C ALA A 390 -12.26 16.99 -8.54
N ALA A 391 -13.36 17.64 -8.20
CA ALA A 391 -14.71 17.09 -8.36
C ALA A 391 -15.06 16.72 -9.82
N LYS A 392 -14.31 17.23 -10.80
CA LYS A 392 -14.47 16.94 -12.24
C LYS A 392 -13.65 15.73 -12.69
N LYS A 393 -12.72 15.25 -11.87
CA LYS A 393 -11.84 14.12 -12.20
C LYS A 393 -12.52 12.77 -11.87
N PRO A 394 -12.08 11.69 -12.50
CA PRO A 394 -12.48 10.35 -12.09
C PRO A 394 -12.11 10.08 -10.63
N PRO A 395 -12.90 9.27 -9.91
CA PRO A 395 -12.55 8.85 -8.56
C PRO A 395 -11.32 7.93 -8.54
N VAL A 396 -10.63 7.92 -7.41
CA VAL A 396 -9.61 6.91 -7.08
C VAL A 396 -10.36 5.65 -6.65
N ARG A 397 -10.19 4.54 -7.38
CA ARG A 397 -11.02 3.34 -7.16
C ARG A 397 -10.40 2.03 -7.62
N ASP A 398 -11.12 0.92 -7.38
CA ASP A 398 -10.72 -0.45 -7.70
C ASP A 398 -9.42 -0.81 -6.95
N ILE A 399 -9.49 -0.74 -5.62
CA ILE A 399 -8.33 -0.89 -4.73
C ILE A 399 -8.48 -2.16 -3.91
N TRP A 400 -7.41 -2.98 -3.89
CA TRP A 400 -7.37 -4.18 -3.08
C TRP A 400 -6.05 -4.32 -2.32
N LEU A 401 -6.11 -4.26 -0.99
CA LEU A 401 -4.98 -4.29 -0.07
C LEU A 401 -5.11 -5.50 0.85
N PHE A 402 -4.23 -6.49 0.71
CA PHE A 402 -4.36 -7.70 1.52
C PHE A 402 -3.04 -8.39 1.81
N ASN A 403 -2.99 -9.15 2.90
CA ASN A 403 -1.81 -9.85 3.37
C ASN A 403 -0.57 -8.95 3.54
N ASN A 404 -0.77 -7.70 3.93
CA ASN A 404 0.30 -6.76 4.21
C ASN A 404 0.56 -6.67 5.72
N TYR A 405 1.80 -6.38 6.09
CA TYR A 405 2.20 -6.02 7.44
C TYR A 405 2.57 -4.54 7.48
N ILE A 406 1.81 -3.77 8.25
CA ILE A 406 2.02 -2.33 8.42
C ILE A 406 2.53 -2.10 9.84
N GLY A 407 3.77 -1.63 9.94
CA GLY A 407 4.44 -1.31 11.20
C GLY A 407 4.08 0.10 11.68
N HIS A 408 5.09 0.92 11.93
CA HIS A 408 4.89 2.30 12.33
C HIS A 408 4.29 3.14 11.19
N GLY A 409 3.80 4.33 11.51
CA GLY A 409 3.25 5.29 10.56
C GLY A 409 2.16 6.13 11.20
N HIS A 410 1.81 7.27 10.60
CA HIS A 410 0.70 8.11 11.06
C HIS A 410 -0.66 7.47 10.77
N GLY A 411 -0.79 6.79 9.64
CA GLY A 411 -1.91 5.96 9.28
C GLY A 411 -1.47 4.76 8.49
N GLY A 412 -2.08 3.60 8.71
CA GLY A 412 -1.78 2.38 7.97
C GLY A 412 -2.38 2.43 6.57
N ILE A 413 -3.70 2.54 6.49
CA ILE A 413 -4.45 2.79 5.25
C ILE A 413 -5.12 4.15 5.42
N VAL A 414 -4.79 5.10 4.53
CA VAL A 414 -5.16 6.49 4.67
C VAL A 414 -5.94 6.96 3.45
N LEU A 415 -7.17 7.40 3.68
CA LEU A 415 -8.05 7.96 2.65
C LEU A 415 -8.09 9.48 2.83
N GLY A 416 -7.25 10.18 2.07
CA GLY A 416 -7.12 11.64 2.15
C GLY A 416 -5.76 12.11 2.73
N SER A 417 -5.62 13.42 3.02
CA SER A 417 -6.65 14.46 3.17
C SER A 417 -7.26 15.02 1.87
N HIS A 418 -6.71 14.71 0.72
CA HIS A 418 -7.21 15.19 -0.57
C HIS A 418 -8.24 14.18 -1.10
N THR A 419 -9.53 14.49 -0.97
CA THR A 419 -10.64 13.56 -1.26
C THR A 419 -11.58 14.06 -2.35
N GLY A 420 -11.25 15.16 -3.04
CA GLY A 420 -12.16 15.93 -3.87
C GLY A 420 -12.88 15.18 -5.00
N SER A 421 -12.23 14.19 -5.65
CA SER A 421 -12.85 13.36 -6.69
C SER A 421 -13.42 12.02 -6.17
N TRP A 422 -13.47 11.81 -4.86
CA TRP A 422 -13.83 10.58 -4.16
C TRP A 422 -12.77 9.48 -4.19
N ILE A 423 -12.74 8.70 -3.10
CA ILE A 423 -12.01 7.43 -2.99
C ILE A 423 -13.07 6.36 -2.78
N GLU A 424 -13.14 5.36 -3.66
CA GLU A 424 -14.22 4.39 -3.65
C GLU A 424 -13.80 2.98 -4.09
N GLU A 425 -14.69 2.00 -3.92
CA GLU A 425 -14.42 0.60 -4.30
C GLU A 425 -13.09 0.07 -3.71
N LEU A 426 -12.85 0.31 -2.39
CA LEU A 426 -11.66 -0.15 -1.70
C LEU A 426 -11.98 -1.35 -0.80
N THR A 427 -11.20 -2.43 -0.94
CA THR A 427 -11.19 -3.55 0.00
C THR A 427 -9.82 -3.70 0.64
N ALA A 428 -9.79 -3.67 1.98
CA ALA A 428 -8.60 -3.95 2.78
C ALA A 428 -8.91 -5.14 3.70
N GLU A 429 -8.20 -6.26 3.50
CA GLU A 429 -8.47 -7.49 4.23
C GLU A 429 -7.21 -8.29 4.55
N ASP A 430 -7.26 -9.07 5.62
CA ASP A 430 -6.14 -9.95 6.01
C ASP A 430 -4.80 -9.22 6.25
N ASN A 431 -4.84 -7.95 6.65
CA ASN A 431 -3.66 -7.18 6.98
C ASN A 431 -3.38 -7.18 8.49
N VAL A 432 -2.13 -7.01 8.84
CA VAL A 432 -1.68 -6.79 10.22
C VAL A 432 -1.17 -5.35 10.36
N PHE A 433 -1.66 -4.66 11.40
CA PHE A 433 -1.19 -3.34 11.82
C PHE A 433 -0.55 -3.48 13.20
N ASP A 434 0.73 -3.12 13.31
CA ASP A 434 1.51 -3.26 14.54
C ASP A 434 2.23 -1.97 14.88
N GLN A 435 1.80 -1.28 15.94
CA GLN A 435 2.34 0.00 16.42
C GLN A 435 2.11 1.21 15.49
N THR A 436 1.26 1.11 14.48
CA THR A 436 0.82 2.24 13.67
C THR A 436 0.02 3.23 14.55
N ASN A 437 -0.01 4.53 14.22
CA ASN A 437 -0.83 5.45 15.00
C ASN A 437 -2.33 5.11 14.85
N ILE A 438 -2.79 4.87 13.62
CA ILE A 438 -4.19 4.57 13.27
C ILE A 438 -4.20 3.51 12.15
N SER A 439 -5.03 2.47 12.25
CA SER A 439 -5.05 1.42 11.21
C SER A 439 -5.78 1.88 9.93
N LEU A 440 -7.01 2.39 10.06
CA LEU A 440 -7.78 3.00 8.97
C LEU A 440 -8.03 4.47 9.30
N ARG A 441 -7.47 5.36 8.49
CA ARG A 441 -7.50 6.80 8.67
C ARG A 441 -8.19 7.49 7.51
N CYS A 442 -9.47 7.82 7.67
CA CYS A 442 -10.25 8.60 6.72
C CYS A 442 -10.26 10.06 7.17
N LYS A 443 -9.59 10.94 6.44
CA LYS A 443 -9.39 12.35 6.83
C LYS A 443 -9.63 13.28 5.66
N THR A 444 -10.32 14.40 5.90
CA THR A 444 -10.50 15.48 4.92
C THR A 444 -10.75 16.81 5.60
N GLY A 445 -10.56 17.91 4.88
CA GLY A 445 -10.92 19.25 5.36
C GLY A 445 -12.29 19.69 4.90
N PRO A 446 -12.92 20.67 5.60
CA PRO A 446 -14.27 21.15 5.27
C PRO A 446 -14.42 21.71 3.85
N THR A 447 -13.35 22.18 3.25
CA THR A 447 -13.35 22.84 1.93
C THR A 447 -12.74 21.98 0.81
N VAL A 448 -12.36 20.74 1.12
CA VAL A 448 -11.69 19.83 0.15
C VAL A 448 -12.70 19.17 -0.79
N GLY A 449 -13.86 18.76 -0.27
CA GLY A 449 -14.91 18.07 -1.00
C GLY A 449 -14.70 16.55 -1.13
N GLY A 450 -15.66 15.88 -1.79
CA GLY A 450 -15.63 14.44 -2.02
C GLY A 450 -15.73 13.63 -0.73
N GLY A 451 -14.75 12.78 -0.47
CA GLY A 451 -14.74 11.87 0.68
C GLY A 451 -14.30 10.46 0.30
N ALA A 452 -14.79 9.48 1.06
CA ALA A 452 -14.64 8.07 0.69
C ALA A 452 -15.96 7.31 0.89
N ARG A 453 -16.18 6.32 0.02
CA ARG A 453 -17.37 5.46 0.02
C ARG A 453 -17.09 4.10 -0.58
N GLU A 454 -18.00 3.14 -0.34
CA GLU A 454 -17.83 1.77 -0.84
C GLU A 454 -16.51 1.15 -0.37
N VAL A 455 -16.20 1.33 0.93
CA VAL A 455 -14.99 0.84 1.58
C VAL A 455 -15.31 -0.38 2.44
N ILE A 456 -14.56 -1.44 2.24
CA ILE A 456 -14.60 -2.66 3.06
C ILE A 456 -13.24 -2.83 3.76
N PHE A 457 -13.27 -2.79 5.08
CA PHE A 457 -12.12 -3.05 5.94
C PHE A 457 -12.48 -4.27 6.81
N ARG A 458 -11.92 -5.45 6.49
CA ARG A 458 -12.34 -6.69 7.14
C ARG A 458 -11.20 -7.67 7.37
N HIS A 459 -11.38 -8.60 8.32
CA HIS A 459 -10.40 -9.62 8.69
C HIS A 459 -9.01 -9.05 9.01
N ASN A 460 -8.95 -7.82 9.48
CA ASN A 460 -7.70 -7.17 9.84
C ASN A 460 -7.43 -7.30 11.34
N VAL A 461 -6.16 -7.38 11.70
CA VAL A 461 -5.70 -7.41 13.08
C VAL A 461 -4.83 -6.20 13.34
N ALA A 462 -5.11 -5.46 14.41
CA ALA A 462 -4.36 -4.28 14.81
C ALA A 462 -3.90 -4.38 16.26
N LYS A 463 -2.64 -4.02 16.54
CA LYS A 463 -2.08 -4.06 17.89
C LYS A 463 -1.29 -2.79 18.20
N ASP A 464 -1.46 -2.31 19.45
CA ASP A 464 -0.72 -1.16 20.03
C ASP A 464 -0.81 0.11 19.17
N MET A 465 -2.04 0.45 18.70
CA MET A 465 -2.32 1.70 18.00
C MET A 465 -2.03 2.90 18.90
N LYS A 466 -1.21 3.85 18.43
CA LYS A 466 -0.79 5.00 19.26
C LYS A 466 -1.91 6.01 19.48
N GLN A 467 -2.91 6.02 18.62
CA GLN A 467 -4.04 6.94 18.67
C GLN A 467 -5.37 6.17 18.62
N GLN A 468 -6.13 6.28 17.54
CA GLN A 468 -7.41 5.59 17.36
C GLN A 468 -7.22 4.23 16.70
N GLY A 469 -8.12 3.29 16.96
CA GLY A 469 -8.22 2.08 16.15
C GLY A 469 -8.57 2.44 14.70
N VAL A 470 -9.66 3.20 14.52
CA VAL A 470 -10.10 3.75 13.24
C VAL A 470 -10.61 5.18 13.41
N ILE A 471 -10.45 6.04 12.39
CA ILE A 471 -10.95 7.44 12.40
C ILE A 471 -11.59 7.82 11.07
N PHE A 472 -12.68 8.59 11.16
CA PHE A 472 -13.38 9.24 10.05
C PHE A 472 -13.60 10.71 10.43
N THR A 473 -12.85 11.65 9.84
CA THR A 473 -12.94 13.06 10.24
C THR A 473 -12.94 14.02 9.07
N THR A 474 -13.87 14.99 9.09
CA THR A 474 -13.86 16.17 8.20
C THR A 474 -13.25 17.39 8.88
N ALA A 475 -12.88 17.29 10.15
CA ALA A 475 -12.25 18.37 10.91
C ALA A 475 -10.71 18.35 10.81
N TYR A 476 -10.16 17.64 9.83
CA TYR A 476 -8.71 17.58 9.64
C TYR A 476 -8.18 18.92 9.17
N THR A 477 -7.23 19.45 9.91
CA THR A 477 -6.48 20.65 9.57
C THR A 477 -4.99 20.30 9.47
N ASP A 478 -4.41 20.48 8.30
CA ASP A 478 -2.96 20.41 8.13
C ASP A 478 -2.37 21.80 8.38
N PRO A 479 -1.49 21.99 9.39
CA PRO A 479 -0.82 23.26 9.63
C PRO A 479 0.02 23.74 8.44
N ASN A 480 0.39 22.85 7.54
CA ASN A 480 1.15 23.15 6.32
C ASN A 480 0.26 23.45 5.12
N SER A 481 -1.05 23.20 5.21
CA SER A 481 -2.05 23.44 4.17
C SER A 481 -3.05 24.47 4.68
N VAL A 482 -2.66 25.74 4.64
CA VAL A 482 -3.50 26.86 5.09
C VAL A 482 -4.51 27.34 4.04
N ASP A 483 -4.53 26.72 2.86
CA ASP A 483 -5.39 27.18 1.78
C ASP A 483 -6.80 26.65 1.96
N ALA A 484 -7.78 27.54 1.98
CA ALA A 484 -9.17 27.17 1.78
C ALA A 484 -9.36 26.73 0.32
N PHE A 485 -9.95 25.57 0.12
CA PHE A 485 -10.31 25.06 -1.20
C PHE A 485 -11.76 25.41 -1.51
N ASP A 486 -12.15 25.33 -2.76
CA ASP A 486 -13.41 25.86 -3.29
C ASP A 486 -14.45 24.75 -3.57
N ALA A 487 -14.44 23.67 -2.82
CA ALA A 487 -15.44 22.63 -2.96
C ALA A 487 -16.86 23.16 -2.64
N ALA A 488 -17.82 22.82 -3.48
CA ALA A 488 -19.20 23.26 -3.32
C ALA A 488 -19.88 22.67 -2.07
N VAL A 489 -19.43 21.50 -1.62
CA VAL A 489 -19.90 20.80 -0.43
C VAL A 489 -18.72 20.20 0.33
N PRO A 490 -18.78 20.13 1.68
CA PRO A 490 -17.75 19.45 2.47
C PRO A 490 -17.60 17.97 2.11
N GLY A 491 -16.41 17.42 2.41
CA GLY A 491 -16.17 16.00 2.25
C GLY A 491 -16.98 15.15 3.23
N GLN A 492 -17.36 13.94 2.81
CA GLN A 492 -18.17 13.01 3.59
C GLN A 492 -17.65 11.59 3.49
N PHE A 493 -17.67 10.83 4.58
CA PHE A 493 -17.41 9.40 4.60
C PHE A 493 -18.71 8.64 4.79
N HIS A 494 -19.03 7.72 3.87
CA HIS A 494 -20.28 6.93 3.93
C HIS A 494 -20.17 5.59 3.17
N ASP A 495 -21.15 4.69 3.40
CA ASP A 495 -21.17 3.35 2.81
C ASP A 495 -19.85 2.58 3.10
N ILE A 496 -19.47 2.53 4.39
CA ILE A 496 -18.24 1.90 4.85
C ILE A 496 -18.56 0.74 5.77
N LEU A 497 -17.91 -0.41 5.54
CA LEU A 497 -18.03 -1.60 6.37
C LEU A 497 -16.69 -1.90 7.05
N VAL A 498 -16.66 -1.88 8.38
CA VAL A 498 -15.59 -2.45 9.20
C VAL A 498 -16.10 -3.74 9.80
N ALA A 499 -15.55 -4.90 9.41
CA ALA A 499 -16.09 -6.19 9.80
C ALA A 499 -15.02 -7.20 10.17
N ASP A 500 -15.35 -8.11 11.09
CA ASP A 500 -14.50 -9.25 11.43
C ASP A 500 -13.06 -8.83 11.75
N CYS A 501 -12.89 -7.76 12.53
CA CYS A 501 -11.60 -7.17 12.88
C CYS A 501 -11.32 -7.25 14.38
N ARG A 502 -10.04 -7.30 14.73
CA ARG A 502 -9.59 -7.31 16.12
C ARG A 502 -8.55 -6.24 16.36
N PHE A 503 -8.76 -5.44 17.39
CA PHE A 503 -7.91 -4.34 17.83
C PHE A 503 -7.50 -4.59 19.28
N ASP A 504 -6.21 -4.58 19.56
CA ASP A 504 -5.67 -4.71 20.90
C ASP A 504 -4.73 -3.55 21.22
N GLY A 505 -5.16 -2.65 22.08
CA GLY A 505 -4.46 -1.42 22.46
C GLY A 505 -4.72 -0.25 21.52
N THR A 506 -5.47 0.77 22.03
CA THR A 506 -5.64 2.06 21.35
C THR A 506 -5.32 3.20 22.33
N GLY A 507 -4.55 4.19 21.90
CA GLY A 507 -4.04 5.23 22.79
C GLY A 507 -5.00 6.40 23.04
N LYS A 508 -6.04 6.58 22.21
CA LYS A 508 -6.99 7.72 22.33
C LYS A 508 -8.46 7.32 22.27
N ALA A 509 -8.84 6.46 21.35
CA ALA A 509 -10.21 5.97 21.20
C ALA A 509 -10.23 4.66 20.44
N ALA A 510 -11.24 3.81 20.64
CA ALA A 510 -11.49 2.68 19.77
C ALA A 510 -11.88 3.16 18.36
N ILE A 511 -12.91 3.99 18.31
CA ILE A 511 -13.48 4.55 17.08
C ILE A 511 -13.64 6.06 17.28
N GLU A 512 -13.21 6.85 16.29
CA GLU A 512 -13.50 8.27 16.21
C GLU A 512 -14.25 8.59 14.92
N ILE A 513 -15.41 9.25 15.04
CA ILE A 513 -16.21 9.71 13.90
C ILE A 513 -16.53 11.18 14.15
N GLU A 514 -16.05 12.07 13.30
CA GLU A 514 -16.25 13.50 13.42
C GLU A 514 -16.63 14.11 12.06
N GLY A 515 -17.93 14.14 11.78
CA GLY A 515 -18.48 14.83 10.62
C GLY A 515 -18.60 16.35 10.87
N LEU A 516 -19.44 17.00 10.07
CA LEU A 516 -19.85 18.40 10.27
C LEU A 516 -21.36 18.45 10.54
N PRO A 517 -21.86 19.47 11.26
CA PRO A 517 -23.30 19.63 11.49
C PRO A 517 -24.12 19.61 10.19
N GLU A 518 -23.63 20.29 9.15
CA GLU A 518 -24.25 20.39 7.83
C GLU A 518 -23.95 19.18 6.92
N MET A 519 -22.92 18.40 7.24
CA MET A 519 -22.50 17.22 6.46
C MET A 519 -22.04 16.11 7.42
N PRO A 520 -22.96 15.44 8.13
CA PRO A 520 -22.61 14.33 9.00
C PRO A 520 -22.13 13.13 8.18
N HIS A 521 -21.17 12.37 8.72
CA HIS A 521 -20.83 11.07 8.17
C HIS A 521 -22.01 10.11 8.33
N LYS A 522 -22.16 9.13 7.42
CA LYS A 522 -23.34 8.26 7.43
C LYS A 522 -23.04 6.84 6.96
N ASP A 523 -23.94 5.93 7.33
CA ASP A 523 -23.94 4.54 6.83
C ASP A 523 -22.58 3.83 6.99
N ILE A 524 -21.89 4.06 8.13
CA ILE A 524 -20.71 3.35 8.54
C ILE A 524 -21.14 2.22 9.47
N ILE A 525 -20.82 0.99 9.08
CA ILE A 525 -21.24 -0.23 9.77
C ILE A 525 -20.03 -0.92 10.38
N PHE A 526 -20.11 -1.20 11.68
CA PHE A 526 -19.19 -2.05 12.41
C PHE A 526 -19.89 -3.36 12.72
N ARG A 527 -19.30 -4.50 12.30
CA ARG A 527 -19.88 -5.82 12.49
C ARG A 527 -18.83 -6.83 12.94
N ASN A 528 -19.10 -7.54 14.05
CA ASN A 528 -18.17 -8.52 14.61
C ASN A 528 -16.76 -7.95 14.79
N VAL A 529 -16.66 -6.85 15.54
CA VAL A 529 -15.40 -6.14 15.81
C VAL A 529 -15.09 -6.17 17.30
N GLN A 530 -13.87 -6.54 17.65
CA GLN A 530 -13.42 -6.60 19.02
C GLN A 530 -12.34 -5.54 19.28
N PHE A 531 -12.52 -4.77 20.34
CA PHE A 531 -11.52 -3.84 20.88
C PHE A 531 -11.16 -4.27 22.29
N THR A 532 -9.88 -4.56 22.53
CA THR A 532 -9.31 -4.82 23.86
C THR A 532 -8.28 -3.77 24.22
N ARG A 533 -8.08 -3.52 25.50
CA ARG A 533 -7.18 -2.46 26.01
C ARG A 533 -7.42 -1.11 25.31
N THR A 534 -8.66 -0.67 25.25
CA THR A 534 -9.09 0.48 24.44
C THR A 534 -9.65 1.62 25.28
N HIS A 535 -9.88 2.75 24.65
CA HIS A 535 -10.58 3.90 25.20
C HIS A 535 -11.97 4.05 24.56
N GLU A 536 -12.83 4.90 25.17
CA GLU A 536 -14.18 5.14 24.69
C GLU A 536 -14.22 5.72 23.27
N ASN A 537 -15.30 5.43 22.55
CA ASN A 537 -15.56 6.01 21.24
C ASN A 537 -15.79 7.51 21.33
N ARG A 538 -15.42 8.24 20.27
CA ARG A 538 -15.72 9.67 20.08
C ARG A 538 -16.55 9.81 18.82
N ILE A 539 -17.83 10.13 18.96
CA ILE A 539 -18.74 10.18 17.82
C ILE A 539 -19.52 11.49 17.84
N GLN A 540 -19.38 12.27 16.77
CA GLN A 540 -20.09 13.52 16.56
C GLN A 540 -20.55 13.64 15.10
N TYR A 541 -21.74 14.19 14.88
CA TYR A 541 -22.29 14.41 13.53
C TYR A 541 -22.25 13.16 12.66
N PHE A 542 -22.93 12.11 13.13
CA PHE A 542 -22.98 10.79 12.52
C PHE A 542 -24.42 10.28 12.42
N GLN A 543 -24.81 9.68 11.30
CA GLN A 543 -26.17 9.19 11.02
C GLN A 543 -26.14 7.79 10.37
N GLY A 544 -27.19 6.99 10.56
CA GLY A 544 -27.40 5.73 9.86
C GLY A 544 -26.38 4.61 10.17
N GLY A 545 -25.52 4.81 11.17
CA GLY A 545 -24.51 3.81 11.54
C GLY A 545 -25.07 2.64 12.32
N LYS A 546 -24.38 1.51 12.25
CA LYS A 546 -24.72 0.28 13.00
C LYS A 546 -23.49 -0.29 13.68
N PHE A 547 -23.68 -0.73 14.93
CA PHE A 547 -22.68 -1.44 15.72
C PHE A 547 -23.28 -2.81 16.06
N ASP A 548 -22.98 -3.82 15.25
CA ASP A 548 -23.50 -5.18 15.39
C ASP A 548 -22.37 -6.10 15.88
N GLN A 549 -22.57 -6.74 17.04
CA GLN A 549 -21.58 -7.60 17.69
C GLN A 549 -20.23 -6.90 17.89
N VAL A 550 -20.23 -5.62 18.29
CA VAL A 550 -19.02 -4.88 18.63
C VAL A 550 -18.78 -4.96 20.13
N THR A 551 -17.61 -5.41 20.54
CA THR A 551 -17.24 -5.57 21.94
C THR A 551 -16.07 -4.68 22.34
N TYR A 552 -16.09 -4.20 23.59
CA TYR A 552 -15.05 -3.32 24.13
C TYR A 552 -14.57 -3.82 25.49
N ASP A 553 -13.24 -3.91 25.66
CA ASP A 553 -12.60 -4.05 26.95
C ASP A 553 -11.77 -2.77 27.20
N TYR A 554 -12.34 -1.89 28.02
CA TYR A 554 -11.79 -0.57 28.26
C TYR A 554 -10.60 -0.64 29.23
N THR A 555 -9.56 0.13 28.91
CA THR A 555 -8.43 0.34 29.83
C THR A 555 -8.96 1.08 31.06
N ARG A 556 -8.72 0.52 32.24
CA ARG A 556 -9.13 1.10 33.54
C ARG A 556 -8.13 2.16 34.00
#